data_bca941622fdd45d00f381f1be13d05ce
#
_entry.id   bca941622fdd45d00f381f1be13d05ce
#
_cell.length_a   1.000
_cell.length_b   1.000
_cell.length_c   1.000
_cell.angle_alpha   90.00
_cell.angle_beta   90.00
_cell.angle_gamma   90.00
#
_symmetry.space_group_name_H-M   'P 1'
#
loop_
_entity.id
_entity.type
_entity.pdbx_description
1 polymer ?
#
loop_
_entity_poly.entity_id
_entity_poly.type
_entity_poly.pdbx_seq_one_letter_code
_entity_poly.pdbx_strand_id
1 'polypeptide(L)'
;MIMEHDHDEKYYSGCLYDKQNFWRFLPAKIFLSRVSIADEYVDSLRKLSKKGLIIYAIKQRSKLNSLIIYELTGRKGLPLPVYSHGANMSFWQPLPEMVKFLWSSFLRRFQKKQKALLGKLAFMERTFAEKSSSIIHLGESEFIESRSADQAISSLIKVQGMVDFPIFIVPVLVAYGRRRENENESLINILFGQAEQTGTLRRVITFIRYSNQAYVIPAEPINLSSYLKENKDRLQETIIHDLRGELIGRIEEEKTAVIGPALKSKEELMGMVLSDETMKKFITDFAVKSKKDRVVVERDARRYLYEIAADYKETFVEIWIKILTWLWNTVYDGLSIDHEGMAKVRNVSKKMPFVIIPCHRSHIDYLLLSYVFFKSNIQMPFIAAGTNMSFFPMGYIFRKSGAFFLRRSFRGNEVYAEVLSKYIAILLQEGLPLEFFIEGGRSRTGKMVMPKYGLLSMIIQAYQEKYCDNFAAIPVYIGYDRVIEEKSYLDELSGAPKVRENTAQIIKSSNILRKRYGRVYINIGEPIIMKSYLESQEKQIEQMTLEERQSLYRKIGYEIELEINKVSVVTPISLVASGLLSHDRRGISHDELTDILNEFYEYLSTRKVKFAATFAHRERAIADALNIFVQ
;
A
#
# COMPACT_ATOMS: atom_id res chain seq x y z
N MET A 1 -31.24 31.66 -36.01
CA MET A 1 -32.38 31.15 -35.21
C MET A 1 -31.84 30.15 -34.17
N ILE A 2 -30.89 30.61 -33.34
CA ILE A 2 -30.19 29.84 -32.28
C ILE A 2 -29.94 30.77 -31.07
N MET A 3 -30.96 31.47 -30.58
CA MET A 3 -30.77 32.39 -29.45
C MET A 3 -32.01 32.54 -28.54
N GLU A 4 -32.65 31.45 -28.16
CA GLU A 4 -33.77 31.58 -27.19
C GLU A 4 -33.91 30.41 -26.19
N HIS A 5 -32.85 29.59 -25.96
CA HIS A 5 -32.89 28.48 -24.99
C HIS A 5 -31.89 28.58 -23.85
N ASP A 6 -31.34 29.76 -23.57
CA ASP A 6 -30.16 29.92 -22.69
C ASP A 6 -30.48 30.00 -21.17
N HIS A 7 -31.75 29.98 -20.75
CA HIS A 7 -32.10 30.13 -19.33
C HIS A 7 -32.44 28.84 -18.57
N ASP A 8 -32.75 27.73 -19.26
CA ASP A 8 -33.21 26.50 -18.60
C ASP A 8 -32.12 25.44 -18.36
N GLU A 9 -30.93 25.61 -18.92
CA GLU A 9 -29.90 24.56 -18.98
C GLU A 9 -29.03 24.44 -17.71
N LYS A 10 -29.04 25.44 -16.83
CA LYS A 10 -28.15 25.50 -15.66
C LYS A 10 -28.64 24.75 -14.40
N TYR A 11 -29.87 24.26 -14.40
CA TYR A 11 -30.50 23.74 -13.18
C TYR A 11 -30.74 22.23 -13.20
N TYR A 12 -29.65 21.46 -13.39
CA TYR A 12 -29.71 20.01 -13.27
C TYR A 12 -29.36 19.54 -11.86
N SER A 13 -29.95 18.42 -11.45
CA SER A 13 -29.74 17.83 -10.11
C SER A 13 -28.30 17.46 -9.79
N GLY A 14 -27.46 17.27 -10.81
CA GLY A 14 -26.03 16.89 -10.65
C GLY A 14 -25.06 18.08 -10.59
N CYS A 15 -25.54 19.35 -10.74
CA CYS A 15 -24.66 20.51 -10.70
C CYS A 15 -24.03 20.73 -9.32
N LEU A 16 -22.73 21.04 -9.34
CA LEU A 16 -21.93 21.43 -8.19
C LEU A 16 -21.51 22.89 -8.39
N TYR A 17 -21.67 23.71 -7.39
CA TYR A 17 -21.42 25.14 -7.47
C TYR A 17 -20.26 25.53 -6.57
N ASP A 18 -19.47 26.53 -6.93
CA ASP A 18 -18.34 27.05 -6.13
C ASP A 18 -18.76 27.47 -4.72
N LYS A 19 -19.99 28.01 -4.58
CA LYS A 19 -20.57 28.35 -3.28
C LYS A 19 -21.67 27.36 -2.95
N GLN A 20 -21.39 26.39 -2.11
CA GLN A 20 -22.39 25.46 -1.57
C GLN A 20 -23.23 26.15 -0.47
N ASN A 21 -24.39 25.56 -0.16
CA ASN A 21 -25.21 26.06 0.95
C ASN A 21 -24.43 25.91 2.27
N PHE A 22 -23.94 27.05 2.80
CA PHE A 22 -23.07 27.12 3.97
C PHE A 22 -23.63 26.33 5.17
N TRP A 23 -24.90 26.54 5.50
CA TRP A 23 -25.51 25.94 6.69
C TRP A 23 -25.69 24.42 6.61
N ARG A 24 -25.89 23.89 5.43
CA ARG A 24 -26.04 22.45 5.20
C ARG A 24 -24.69 21.76 4.95
N PHE A 25 -23.76 22.48 4.35
CA PHE A 25 -22.47 21.95 3.98
C PHE A 25 -21.45 22.03 5.13
N LEU A 26 -21.57 23.00 6.06
CA LEU A 26 -20.64 23.19 7.15
C LEU A 26 -20.46 21.94 8.05
N PRO A 27 -21.51 21.26 8.53
CA PRO A 27 -21.34 20.02 9.28
C PRO A 27 -20.67 18.92 8.47
N ALA A 28 -21.03 18.78 7.19
CA ALA A 28 -20.40 17.81 6.30
C ALA A 28 -18.93 18.15 6.05
N LYS A 29 -18.58 19.42 5.90
CA LYS A 29 -17.23 19.91 5.65
C LYS A 29 -16.26 19.51 6.77
N ILE A 30 -16.69 19.54 8.03
CA ILE A 30 -15.88 19.13 9.18
C ILE A 30 -15.40 17.67 9.03
N PHE A 31 -16.26 16.77 8.54
CA PHE A 31 -15.93 15.37 8.32
C PHE A 31 -15.22 15.14 6.98
N LEU A 32 -15.62 15.84 5.93
CA LEU A 32 -15.01 15.75 4.61
C LEU A 32 -13.57 16.29 4.60
N SER A 33 -13.26 17.30 5.44
CA SER A 33 -11.91 17.84 5.58
C SER A 33 -10.89 16.84 6.12
N ARG A 34 -11.35 15.75 6.74
CA ARG A 34 -10.50 14.68 7.28
C ARG A 34 -10.04 13.67 6.22
N VAL A 35 -10.72 13.66 5.07
CA VAL A 35 -10.35 12.77 3.96
C VAL A 35 -9.02 13.19 3.38
N SER A 36 -8.13 12.22 3.18
CA SER A 36 -6.77 12.45 2.68
C SER A 36 -6.57 11.91 1.26
N ILE A 37 -5.59 12.49 0.59
CA ILE A 37 -5.00 12.02 -0.67
C ILE A 37 -3.49 12.22 -0.54
N ALA A 38 -2.69 11.29 -1.03
CA ALA A 38 -1.24 11.43 -1.00
C ALA A 38 -0.79 12.56 -1.95
N ASP A 39 0.21 13.33 -1.55
CA ASP A 39 0.65 14.52 -2.29
C ASP A 39 1.20 14.17 -3.69
N GLU A 40 1.77 12.97 -3.87
CA GLU A 40 2.19 12.42 -5.17
C GLU A 40 1.04 12.42 -6.20
N TYR A 41 -0.14 11.98 -5.78
CA TYR A 41 -1.32 11.99 -6.65
C TYR A 41 -1.79 13.40 -6.95
N VAL A 42 -1.71 14.31 -5.99
CA VAL A 42 -2.06 15.72 -6.19
C VAL A 42 -1.17 16.34 -7.25
N ASP A 43 0.14 16.12 -7.17
CA ASP A 43 1.11 16.66 -8.13
C ASP A 43 0.94 16.04 -9.52
N SER A 44 0.65 14.75 -9.60
CA SER A 44 0.33 14.06 -10.85
C SER A 44 -0.92 14.65 -11.51
N LEU A 45 -2.02 14.78 -10.77
CA LEU A 45 -3.27 15.35 -11.25
C LEU A 45 -3.10 16.83 -11.66
N ARG A 46 -2.29 17.61 -10.93
CA ARG A 46 -1.98 19.00 -11.26
C ARG A 46 -1.19 19.11 -12.57
N LYS A 47 -0.23 18.22 -12.81
CA LYS A 47 0.48 18.15 -14.09
C LYS A 47 -0.45 17.76 -15.23
N LEU A 48 -1.36 16.82 -14.98
CA LEU A 48 -2.31 16.33 -15.96
C LEU A 48 -3.33 17.41 -16.36
N SER A 49 -3.83 18.20 -15.39
CA SER A 49 -4.80 19.27 -15.62
C SER A 49 -4.29 20.40 -16.53
N LYS A 50 -2.97 20.61 -16.53
CA LYS A 50 -2.33 21.58 -17.45
C LYS A 50 -2.36 21.09 -18.90
N LYS A 51 -2.34 19.76 -19.12
CA LYS A 51 -2.33 19.16 -20.45
C LYS A 51 -3.73 19.02 -21.08
N GLY A 52 -4.77 18.79 -20.27
CA GLY A 52 -6.11 18.56 -20.79
C GLY A 52 -7.21 18.61 -19.75
N LEU A 53 -8.40 18.16 -20.14
CA LEU A 53 -9.56 18.05 -19.27
C LEU A 53 -9.46 16.82 -18.39
N ILE A 54 -9.73 16.94 -17.09
CA ILE A 54 -9.83 15.82 -16.15
C ILE A 54 -11.31 15.48 -15.90
N ILE A 55 -11.65 14.21 -16.07
CA ILE A 55 -12.95 13.63 -15.72
C ILE A 55 -12.70 12.58 -14.62
N TYR A 56 -13.32 12.74 -13.46
CA TYR A 56 -13.22 11.79 -12.36
C TYR A 56 -14.23 10.67 -12.53
N ALA A 57 -13.79 9.43 -12.63
CA ALA A 57 -14.64 8.26 -12.80
C ALA A 57 -14.71 7.46 -11.50
N ILE A 58 -15.92 7.26 -10.95
CA ILE A 58 -16.18 6.49 -9.72
C ILE A 58 -16.99 5.25 -10.09
N LYS A 59 -16.65 4.11 -9.48
CA LYS A 59 -17.37 2.86 -9.76
C LYS A 59 -18.85 2.95 -9.43
N GLN A 60 -19.19 3.44 -8.23
CA GLN A 60 -20.57 3.42 -7.72
C GLN A 60 -21.21 4.80 -7.69
N ARG A 61 -22.52 4.83 -7.90
CA ARG A 61 -23.34 6.03 -7.77
C ARG A 61 -23.49 6.43 -6.31
N SER A 62 -22.71 7.41 -5.85
CA SER A 62 -22.70 7.87 -4.47
C SER A 62 -22.62 9.39 -4.38
N LYS A 63 -23.64 9.99 -3.73
CA LYS A 63 -23.63 11.43 -3.41
C LYS A 63 -22.46 11.79 -2.49
N LEU A 64 -22.16 10.91 -1.54
CA LEU A 64 -21.08 11.11 -0.59
C LEU A 64 -19.72 11.11 -1.27
N ASN A 65 -19.46 10.14 -2.16
CA ASN A 65 -18.21 10.10 -2.91
C ASN A 65 -18.04 11.34 -3.81
N SER A 66 -19.13 11.81 -4.42
CA SER A 66 -19.10 13.05 -5.22
C SER A 66 -18.74 14.27 -4.38
N LEU A 67 -19.29 14.38 -3.15
CA LEU A 67 -18.95 15.45 -2.22
C LEU A 67 -17.51 15.36 -1.72
N ILE A 68 -17.01 14.15 -1.47
CA ILE A 68 -15.62 13.91 -1.07
C ILE A 68 -14.66 14.41 -2.15
N ILE A 69 -14.89 14.02 -3.41
CA ILE A 69 -14.06 14.46 -4.54
C ILE A 69 -14.15 15.97 -4.69
N TYR A 70 -15.34 16.54 -4.63
CA TYR A 70 -15.54 17.99 -4.72
C TYR A 70 -14.77 18.76 -3.66
N GLU A 71 -14.93 18.41 -2.37
CA GLU A 71 -14.21 19.08 -1.27
C GLU A 71 -12.70 18.89 -1.33
N LEU A 72 -12.26 17.67 -1.66
CA LEU A 72 -10.84 17.33 -1.75
C LEU A 72 -10.15 18.10 -2.88
N THR A 73 -10.77 18.16 -4.06
CA THR A 73 -10.23 18.88 -5.22
C THR A 73 -10.16 20.38 -4.95
N GLY A 74 -11.20 20.97 -4.35
CA GLY A 74 -11.19 22.37 -3.93
C GLY A 74 -10.09 22.68 -2.92
N ARG A 75 -9.93 21.86 -1.89
CA ARG A 75 -8.90 22.03 -0.85
C ARG A 75 -7.47 21.88 -1.36
N LYS A 76 -7.24 21.01 -2.34
CA LYS A 76 -5.89 20.73 -2.90
C LYS A 76 -5.58 21.55 -4.15
N GLY A 77 -6.47 22.47 -4.57
CA GLY A 77 -6.28 23.30 -5.77
C GLY A 77 -6.21 22.49 -7.06
N LEU A 78 -7.00 21.41 -7.14
CA LEU A 78 -7.18 20.57 -8.32
C LEU A 78 -8.39 21.05 -9.12
N PRO A 79 -8.56 20.62 -10.38
CA PRO A 79 -9.75 20.97 -11.17
C PRO A 79 -11.04 20.58 -10.45
N LEU A 80 -11.85 21.58 -10.12
CA LEU A 80 -13.09 21.40 -9.39
C LEU A 80 -14.17 20.81 -10.30
N PRO A 81 -14.81 19.69 -9.94
CA PRO A 81 -15.89 19.15 -10.73
C PRO A 81 -17.14 20.02 -10.62
N VAL A 82 -17.66 20.48 -11.75
CA VAL A 82 -18.88 21.31 -11.81
C VAL A 82 -20.16 20.49 -11.94
N TYR A 83 -20.04 19.22 -12.33
CA TYR A 83 -21.17 18.34 -12.54
C TYR A 83 -20.87 16.90 -12.10
N SER A 84 -21.83 16.26 -11.43
CA SER A 84 -21.77 14.84 -11.06
C SER A 84 -22.86 14.08 -11.83
N HIS A 85 -22.45 13.36 -12.89
CA HIS A 85 -23.36 12.67 -13.76
C HIS A 85 -24.03 11.50 -13.02
N GLY A 86 -25.38 11.49 -13.04
CA GLY A 86 -26.16 10.42 -12.38
C GLY A 86 -26.44 10.64 -10.88
N ALA A 87 -25.71 11.50 -10.17
CA ALA A 87 -26.01 11.82 -8.78
C ALA A 87 -26.96 13.01 -8.63
N ASN A 88 -27.88 12.93 -7.67
CA ASN A 88 -28.75 14.05 -7.32
C ASN A 88 -28.11 14.86 -6.19
N MET A 89 -27.51 16.00 -6.53
CA MET A 89 -26.80 16.91 -5.63
C MET A 89 -27.65 18.11 -5.20
N SER A 90 -28.94 18.19 -5.58
CA SER A 90 -29.80 19.34 -5.36
C SER A 90 -29.90 19.80 -3.90
N PHE A 91 -29.81 18.87 -2.95
CA PHE A 91 -29.81 19.21 -1.51
C PHE A 91 -28.61 20.08 -1.10
N TRP A 92 -27.48 19.95 -1.77
CA TRP A 92 -26.24 20.65 -1.45
C TRP A 92 -26.08 21.96 -2.21
N GLN A 93 -26.93 22.21 -3.21
CA GLN A 93 -26.91 23.43 -4.01
C GLN A 93 -27.29 24.66 -3.16
N PRO A 94 -26.84 25.88 -3.54
CA PRO A 94 -27.27 27.11 -2.92
C PRO A 94 -28.82 27.23 -2.95
N LEU A 95 -29.41 27.83 -1.92
CA LEU A 95 -30.86 27.93 -1.80
C LEU A 95 -31.54 28.50 -3.05
N PRO A 96 -31.07 29.61 -3.66
CA PRO A 96 -31.67 30.15 -4.89
C PRO A 96 -31.66 29.14 -6.04
N GLU A 97 -30.51 28.42 -6.20
CA GLU A 97 -30.34 27.45 -7.29
C GLU A 97 -31.18 26.18 -7.05
N MET A 98 -31.33 25.77 -5.79
CA MET A 98 -32.22 24.67 -5.42
C MET A 98 -33.69 25.00 -5.73
N VAL A 99 -34.13 26.21 -5.42
CA VAL A 99 -35.50 26.66 -5.74
C VAL A 99 -35.74 26.68 -7.26
N LYS A 100 -34.80 27.23 -8.02
CA LYS A 100 -34.86 27.22 -9.49
C LYS A 100 -34.85 25.78 -10.04
N PHE A 101 -34.04 24.88 -9.47
CA PHE A 101 -34.05 23.46 -9.84
C PHE A 101 -35.43 22.83 -9.57
N LEU A 102 -35.99 23.04 -8.39
CA LEU A 102 -37.33 22.50 -8.05
C LEU A 102 -38.39 23.00 -9.00
N TRP A 103 -38.37 24.30 -9.32
CA TRP A 103 -39.30 24.92 -10.27
C TRP A 103 -39.11 24.34 -11.68
N SER A 104 -37.90 24.29 -12.18
CA SER A 104 -37.60 23.69 -13.50
C SER A 104 -37.94 22.20 -13.55
N SER A 105 -37.76 21.48 -12.44
CA SER A 105 -38.11 20.07 -12.32
C SER A 105 -39.62 19.85 -12.34
N PHE A 106 -40.38 20.76 -11.73
CA PHE A 106 -41.83 20.75 -11.80
C PHE A 106 -42.34 20.99 -13.24
N LEU A 107 -41.79 21.99 -13.94
CA LEU A 107 -42.14 22.27 -15.34
C LEU A 107 -41.77 21.10 -16.27
N ARG A 108 -40.64 20.43 -16.03
CA ARG A 108 -40.19 19.24 -16.80
C ARG A 108 -41.09 18.00 -16.62
N ARG A 109 -41.90 17.92 -15.57
CA ARG A 109 -42.92 16.85 -15.44
C ARG A 109 -43.92 16.83 -16.56
N PHE A 110 -44.14 17.99 -17.20
CA PHE A 110 -45.05 18.15 -18.34
C PHE A 110 -44.36 17.94 -19.69
N GLN A 111 -43.03 17.78 -19.73
CA GLN A 111 -42.28 17.51 -20.96
C GLN A 111 -42.15 16.02 -21.22
N LYS A 112 -42.10 15.60 -22.51
CA LYS A 112 -41.82 14.20 -22.87
C LYS A 112 -40.43 13.79 -22.33
N LYS A 113 -40.33 12.62 -21.69
CA LYS A 113 -39.07 12.05 -21.12
C LYS A 113 -37.87 12.12 -22.06
N GLN A 114 -38.12 11.96 -23.36
CA GLN A 114 -37.08 11.97 -24.40
C GLN A 114 -36.45 13.38 -24.58
N LYS A 115 -37.25 14.46 -24.51
CA LYS A 115 -36.75 15.84 -24.62
C LYS A 115 -35.90 16.23 -23.40
N ALA A 116 -36.29 15.78 -22.20
CA ALA A 116 -35.54 16.03 -20.97
C ALA A 116 -34.19 15.29 -20.97
N LEU A 117 -34.12 14.09 -21.55
CA LEU A 117 -32.87 13.31 -21.68
C LEU A 117 -31.90 13.98 -22.67
N LEU A 118 -32.38 14.43 -23.83
CA LEU A 118 -31.59 15.12 -24.84
C LEU A 118 -30.98 16.42 -24.29
N GLY A 119 -31.76 17.22 -23.55
CA GLY A 119 -31.26 18.44 -22.91
C GLY A 119 -30.15 18.16 -21.89
N LYS A 120 -30.26 17.07 -21.13
CA LYS A 120 -29.21 16.65 -20.16
C LYS A 120 -27.91 16.22 -20.85
N LEU A 121 -27.99 15.51 -21.96
CA LEU A 121 -26.83 15.11 -22.75
C LEU A 121 -26.14 16.32 -23.39
N ALA A 122 -26.91 17.24 -23.96
CA ALA A 122 -26.39 18.49 -24.55
C ALA A 122 -25.67 19.35 -23.50
N PHE A 123 -26.22 19.48 -22.29
CA PHE A 123 -25.58 20.18 -21.19
C PHE A 123 -24.23 19.53 -20.82
N MET A 124 -24.18 18.20 -20.76
CA MET A 124 -22.98 17.46 -20.42
C MET A 124 -21.89 17.62 -21.51
N GLU A 125 -22.25 17.49 -22.78
CA GLU A 125 -21.38 17.73 -23.93
C GLU A 125 -20.79 19.14 -23.91
N ARG A 126 -21.61 20.14 -23.64
CA ARG A 126 -21.17 21.54 -23.50
C ARG A 126 -20.19 21.71 -22.34
N THR A 127 -20.47 21.14 -21.17
CA THR A 127 -19.60 21.19 -19.98
C THR A 127 -18.22 20.61 -20.29
N PHE A 128 -18.15 19.51 -21.02
CA PHE A 128 -16.91 18.91 -21.43
C PHE A 128 -16.17 19.75 -22.48
N ALA A 129 -16.87 20.31 -23.44
CA ALA A 129 -16.30 21.17 -24.48
C ALA A 129 -15.73 22.48 -23.89
N GLU A 130 -16.33 23.02 -22.84
CA GLU A 130 -15.85 24.18 -22.08
C GLU A 130 -14.67 23.85 -21.15
N LYS A 131 -14.07 22.66 -21.25
CA LYS A 131 -12.96 22.17 -20.42
C LYS A 131 -13.28 22.16 -18.91
N SER A 132 -14.53 21.97 -18.53
CA SER A 132 -14.97 21.91 -17.14
C SER A 132 -14.94 20.48 -16.61
N SER A 133 -14.20 20.25 -15.53
CA SER A 133 -14.08 18.94 -14.89
C SER A 133 -15.44 18.45 -14.36
N SER A 134 -15.64 17.14 -14.37
CA SER A 134 -16.90 16.51 -13.96
C SER A 134 -16.65 15.14 -13.35
N ILE A 135 -17.69 14.62 -12.67
CA ILE A 135 -17.68 13.26 -12.10
C ILE A 135 -18.63 12.39 -12.90
N ILE A 136 -18.17 11.21 -13.31
CA ILE A 136 -18.99 10.18 -13.92
C ILE A 136 -19.04 8.94 -13.01
N HIS A 137 -20.19 8.24 -13.05
CA HIS A 137 -20.40 7.00 -12.32
C HIS A 137 -20.48 5.86 -13.31
N LEU A 138 -19.62 4.84 -13.12
CA LEU A 138 -19.47 3.73 -14.08
C LEU A 138 -20.58 2.66 -13.96
N GLY A 139 -21.25 2.59 -12.79
CA GLY A 139 -22.30 1.60 -12.49
C GLY A 139 -21.74 0.18 -12.31
N GLU A 140 -22.38 -0.66 -11.50
CA GLU A 140 -21.95 -2.06 -11.36
C GLU A 140 -22.68 -2.97 -12.35
N SER A 141 -23.70 -3.57 -12.07
CA SER A 141 -24.32 -4.63 -12.89
C SER A 141 -25.79 -4.36 -13.25
N GLU A 142 -26.40 -3.33 -12.69
CA GLU A 142 -27.79 -3.04 -12.99
C GLU A 142 -27.95 -2.37 -14.35
N PHE A 143 -28.88 -2.89 -15.15
CA PHE A 143 -29.15 -2.45 -16.51
C PHE A 143 -29.39 -0.93 -16.64
N ILE A 144 -29.98 -0.29 -15.63
CA ILE A 144 -30.29 1.16 -15.64
C ILE A 144 -29.01 1.99 -15.34
N GLU A 145 -28.13 1.54 -14.44
CA GLU A 145 -26.90 2.25 -14.09
C GLU A 145 -25.86 2.12 -15.19
N SER A 146 -25.72 0.96 -15.80
CA SER A 146 -24.83 0.74 -16.94
C SER A 146 -25.19 1.64 -18.12
N ARG A 147 -26.47 1.78 -18.44
CA ARG A 147 -26.95 2.64 -19.52
C ARG A 147 -26.63 4.13 -19.30
N SER A 148 -26.66 4.60 -18.05
CA SER A 148 -26.29 5.98 -17.72
C SER A 148 -24.78 6.21 -17.86
N ALA A 149 -23.96 5.22 -17.50
CA ALA A 149 -22.50 5.26 -17.67
C ALA A 149 -22.13 5.26 -19.16
N ASP A 150 -22.74 4.37 -19.95
CA ASP A 150 -22.50 4.27 -21.39
C ASP A 150 -22.85 5.56 -22.13
N GLN A 151 -23.91 6.25 -21.72
CA GLN A 151 -24.27 7.58 -22.24
C GLN A 151 -23.20 8.63 -21.92
N ALA A 152 -22.66 8.62 -20.68
CA ALA A 152 -21.61 9.57 -20.30
C ALA A 152 -20.33 9.33 -21.10
N ILE A 153 -19.91 8.08 -21.25
CA ILE A 153 -18.74 7.70 -22.04
C ILE A 153 -18.95 8.03 -23.52
N SER A 154 -20.13 7.75 -24.08
CA SER A 154 -20.47 8.11 -25.47
C SER A 154 -20.36 9.62 -25.71
N SER A 155 -20.84 10.44 -24.76
CA SER A 155 -20.71 11.90 -24.86
C SER A 155 -19.26 12.37 -24.76
N LEU A 156 -18.43 11.73 -23.92
CA LEU A 156 -16.99 12.03 -23.84
C LEU A 156 -16.29 11.70 -25.15
N ILE A 157 -16.59 10.57 -25.77
CA ILE A 157 -16.03 10.15 -27.08
C ILE A 157 -16.42 11.17 -28.15
N LYS A 158 -17.68 11.58 -28.19
CA LYS A 158 -18.17 12.58 -29.14
C LYS A 158 -17.46 13.93 -28.97
N VAL A 159 -17.33 14.41 -27.72
CA VAL A 159 -16.65 15.68 -27.44
C VAL A 159 -15.16 15.59 -27.75
N GLN A 160 -14.49 14.46 -27.46
CA GLN A 160 -13.08 14.30 -27.81
C GLN A 160 -12.82 14.42 -29.32
N GLY A 161 -13.79 14.04 -30.15
CA GLY A 161 -13.71 14.24 -31.62
C GLY A 161 -13.92 15.70 -32.07
N MET A 162 -14.39 16.59 -31.17
CA MET A 162 -14.69 18.00 -31.47
C MET A 162 -13.69 18.99 -30.86
N VAL A 163 -12.86 18.56 -29.91
CA VAL A 163 -11.93 19.44 -29.17
C VAL A 163 -10.49 19.07 -29.44
N ASP A 164 -9.60 20.07 -29.42
CA ASP A 164 -8.16 19.87 -29.69
C ASP A 164 -7.35 19.43 -28.47
N PHE A 165 -7.92 19.54 -27.26
CA PHE A 165 -7.24 19.12 -26.04
C PHE A 165 -7.59 17.68 -25.65
N PRO A 166 -6.66 16.92 -25.05
CA PRO A 166 -6.95 15.58 -24.61
C PRO A 166 -7.88 15.55 -23.38
N ILE A 167 -8.79 14.58 -23.34
CA ILE A 167 -9.63 14.28 -22.18
C ILE A 167 -8.97 13.12 -21.42
N PHE A 168 -8.68 13.33 -20.14
CA PHE A 168 -8.13 12.32 -19.24
C PHE A 168 -9.24 11.83 -18.31
N ILE A 169 -9.57 10.54 -18.40
CA ILE A 169 -10.50 9.91 -17.48
C ILE A 169 -9.69 9.31 -16.35
N VAL A 170 -9.88 9.80 -15.14
CA VAL A 170 -9.18 9.38 -13.93
C VAL A 170 -10.09 8.49 -13.11
N PRO A 171 -9.87 7.15 -13.09
CA PRO A 171 -10.60 6.27 -12.19
C PRO A 171 -10.24 6.61 -10.74
N VAL A 172 -11.23 6.70 -9.86
CA VAL A 172 -11.03 7.12 -8.47
C VAL A 172 -11.64 6.12 -7.50
N LEU A 173 -10.81 5.55 -6.64
CA LEU A 173 -11.24 4.79 -5.49
C LEU A 173 -11.42 5.71 -4.28
N VAL A 174 -12.62 5.72 -3.69
CA VAL A 174 -12.87 6.35 -2.39
C VAL A 174 -13.01 5.24 -1.36
N ALA A 175 -12.07 5.15 -0.44
CA ALA A 175 -12.04 4.13 0.60
C ALA A 175 -12.30 4.73 1.99
N TYR A 176 -13.09 4.04 2.81
CA TYR A 176 -13.50 4.45 4.15
C TYR A 176 -12.92 3.47 5.19
N GLY A 177 -11.67 3.70 5.60
CA GLY A 177 -10.96 2.77 6.49
C GLY A 177 -10.47 1.51 5.77
N ARG A 178 -9.67 0.73 6.48
CA ARG A 178 -9.09 -0.53 5.99
C ARG A 178 -9.74 -1.75 6.63
N ARG A 179 -10.86 -1.57 7.35
CA ARG A 179 -11.45 -2.64 8.17
C ARG A 179 -11.82 -3.86 7.34
N ARG A 180 -11.20 -4.97 7.72
CA ARG A 180 -11.40 -6.32 7.22
C ARG A 180 -11.91 -7.27 8.31
N GLU A 181 -12.61 -6.77 9.32
CA GLU A 181 -13.14 -7.66 10.33
C GLU A 181 -14.22 -8.57 9.73
N ASN A 182 -14.13 -9.86 10.05
CA ASN A 182 -15.12 -10.90 9.77
C ASN A 182 -16.53 -10.61 10.34
N GLU A 183 -16.74 -9.44 10.90
CA GLU A 183 -18.06 -8.99 11.33
C GLU A 183 -18.80 -8.36 10.15
N ASN A 184 -19.50 -9.25 9.46
CA ASN A 184 -20.48 -8.98 8.41
C ASN A 184 -19.86 -8.53 7.06
N GLU A 185 -19.93 -9.39 6.06
CA GLU A 185 -19.97 -9.04 4.64
C GLU A 185 -20.80 -7.78 4.39
N SER A 186 -21.80 -7.53 5.24
CA SER A 186 -22.63 -6.36 5.32
C SER A 186 -21.86 -5.03 5.44
N LEU A 187 -20.73 -4.92 6.19
CA LEU A 187 -20.01 -3.63 6.32
C LEU A 187 -19.13 -3.33 5.12
N ILE A 188 -18.47 -4.32 4.56
CA ILE A 188 -17.72 -4.18 3.31
C ILE A 188 -18.70 -3.82 2.20
N ASN A 189 -19.82 -4.51 2.12
CA ASN A 189 -20.90 -4.25 1.16
C ASN A 189 -21.55 -2.87 1.37
N ILE A 190 -21.65 -2.38 2.61
CA ILE A 190 -22.15 -1.04 2.93
C ILE A 190 -21.15 0.05 2.52
N LEU A 191 -19.86 -0.17 2.76
CA LEU A 191 -18.80 0.79 2.47
C LEU A 191 -18.43 0.81 0.98
N PHE A 192 -18.47 -0.34 0.34
CA PHE A 192 -18.09 -0.51 -1.07
C PHE A 192 -19.28 -0.77 -2.01
N GLY A 193 -20.52 -0.80 -1.48
CA GLY A 193 -21.76 -0.67 -2.26
C GLY A 193 -22.36 -1.92 -2.85
N GLN A 194 -22.13 -3.10 -2.33
CA GLN A 194 -22.87 -4.29 -2.77
C GLN A 194 -24.27 -4.43 -2.15
N ALA A 195 -24.64 -3.60 -1.19
CA ALA A 195 -25.97 -3.63 -0.57
C ALA A 195 -26.80 -2.42 -0.92
N GLU A 196 -27.66 -2.53 -1.90
CA GLU A 196 -28.65 -1.52 -2.28
C GLU A 196 -29.71 -1.22 -1.20
N GLN A 197 -29.75 -2.00 -0.13
CA GLN A 197 -30.77 -1.91 0.92
C GLN A 197 -30.35 -1.13 2.18
N THR A 198 -29.13 -0.62 2.25
CA THR A 198 -28.70 0.18 3.41
C THR A 198 -29.11 1.64 3.27
N GLY A 199 -30.00 2.09 4.14
CA GLY A 199 -30.50 3.48 4.14
C GLY A 199 -29.37 4.51 4.20
N THR A 200 -29.58 5.65 3.53
CA THR A 200 -28.64 6.79 3.45
C THR A 200 -28.10 7.20 4.83
N LEU A 201 -28.92 7.09 5.87
CA LEU A 201 -28.58 7.43 7.25
C LEU A 201 -27.44 6.53 7.79
N ARG A 202 -27.48 5.22 7.53
CA ARG A 202 -26.46 4.28 7.97
C ARG A 202 -25.11 4.53 7.29
N ARG A 203 -25.12 4.89 6.00
CA ARG A 203 -23.91 5.30 5.26
C ARG A 203 -23.29 6.57 5.83
N VAL A 204 -24.10 7.54 6.21
CA VAL A 204 -23.64 8.80 6.85
C VAL A 204 -23.05 8.52 8.23
N ILE A 205 -23.69 7.72 9.06
CA ILE A 205 -23.19 7.34 10.38
C ILE A 205 -21.85 6.60 10.25
N THR A 206 -21.75 5.66 9.32
CA THR A 206 -20.51 4.93 9.05
C THR A 206 -19.40 5.88 8.57
N PHE A 207 -19.72 6.80 7.69
CA PHE A 207 -18.76 7.82 7.24
C PHE A 207 -18.29 8.71 8.40
N ILE A 208 -19.18 9.21 9.24
CA ILE A 208 -18.82 10.03 10.42
C ILE A 208 -17.86 9.26 11.33
N ARG A 209 -18.15 7.98 11.58
CA ARG A 209 -17.32 7.12 12.42
C ARG A 209 -15.93 6.86 11.84
N TYR A 210 -15.81 6.73 10.52
CA TYR A 210 -14.58 6.35 9.83
C TYR A 210 -13.96 7.47 8.98
N SER A 211 -14.49 8.69 9.02
CA SER A 211 -14.00 9.82 8.22
C SER A 211 -12.51 10.15 8.41
N ASN A 212 -11.97 9.89 9.61
CA ASN A 212 -10.55 10.08 9.89
C ASN A 212 -9.63 9.08 9.15
N GLN A 213 -10.20 8.01 8.61
CA GLN A 213 -9.49 6.95 7.90
C GLN A 213 -9.90 6.91 6.43
N ALA A 214 -10.73 7.86 5.98
CA ALA A 214 -11.14 7.95 4.60
C ALA A 214 -10.01 8.55 3.75
N TYR A 215 -9.78 7.95 2.59
CA TYR A 215 -8.78 8.41 1.63
C TYR A 215 -9.24 8.19 0.20
N VAL A 216 -8.67 8.98 -0.69
CA VAL A 216 -8.95 8.95 -2.13
C VAL A 216 -7.70 8.52 -2.86
N ILE A 217 -7.83 7.53 -3.73
CA ILE A 217 -6.76 7.01 -4.56
C ILE A 217 -7.18 7.13 -6.02
N PRO A 218 -6.59 8.06 -6.77
CA PRO A 218 -6.69 8.06 -8.21
C PRO A 218 -5.89 6.89 -8.79
N ALA A 219 -6.52 6.09 -9.64
CA ALA A 219 -5.82 5.08 -10.43
C ALA A 219 -5.18 5.73 -11.68
N GLU A 220 -4.45 4.93 -12.44
CA GLU A 220 -3.78 5.40 -13.65
C GLU A 220 -4.79 6.00 -14.64
N PRO A 221 -4.60 7.25 -15.11
CA PRO A 221 -5.55 7.92 -15.99
C PRO A 221 -5.53 7.31 -17.40
N ILE A 222 -6.70 7.30 -18.05
CA ILE A 222 -6.81 6.95 -19.47
C ILE A 222 -6.87 8.23 -20.29
N ASN A 223 -5.94 8.38 -21.23
CA ASN A 223 -6.01 9.43 -22.25
C ASN A 223 -6.97 8.98 -23.36
N LEU A 224 -8.17 9.60 -23.39
CA LEU A 224 -9.23 9.21 -24.31
C LEU A 224 -8.83 9.39 -25.77
N SER A 225 -8.06 10.44 -26.11
CA SER A 225 -7.58 10.67 -27.48
C SER A 225 -6.66 9.54 -27.96
N SER A 226 -5.71 9.10 -27.11
CA SER A 226 -4.82 7.97 -27.44
C SER A 226 -5.58 6.65 -27.53
N TYR A 227 -6.47 6.41 -26.56
CA TYR A 227 -7.30 5.21 -26.53
C TYR A 227 -8.15 5.04 -27.80
N LEU A 228 -8.78 6.13 -28.27
CA LEU A 228 -9.58 6.11 -29.49
C LEU A 228 -8.72 5.90 -30.75
N LYS A 229 -7.50 6.43 -30.78
CA LYS A 229 -6.58 6.21 -31.89
C LYS A 229 -6.16 4.74 -32.03
N GLU A 230 -5.92 4.08 -30.91
CA GLU A 230 -5.54 2.66 -30.85
C GLU A 230 -6.70 1.71 -31.20
N ASN A 231 -7.95 2.14 -31.02
CA ASN A 231 -9.14 1.34 -31.25
C ASN A 231 -10.01 1.83 -32.41
N LYS A 232 -9.43 2.51 -33.42
CA LYS A 232 -10.15 3.15 -34.53
C LYS A 232 -11.06 2.22 -35.35
N ASP A 233 -10.66 0.95 -35.49
CA ASP A 233 -11.32 -0.02 -36.36
C ASP A 233 -12.44 -0.81 -35.63
N ARG A 234 -12.75 -0.44 -34.38
CA ARG A 234 -13.74 -1.14 -33.55
C ARG A 234 -15.07 -0.39 -33.51
N LEU A 235 -16.17 -1.11 -33.31
CA LEU A 235 -17.49 -0.53 -33.17
C LEU A 235 -17.54 0.36 -31.91
N GLN A 236 -18.20 1.51 -32.00
CA GLN A 236 -18.30 2.47 -30.91
C GLN A 236 -18.91 1.87 -29.65
N GLU A 237 -19.91 1.00 -29.75
CA GLU A 237 -20.52 0.29 -28.62
C GLU A 237 -19.51 -0.61 -27.89
N THR A 238 -18.66 -1.31 -28.65
CA THR A 238 -17.58 -2.14 -28.09
C THR A 238 -16.54 -1.28 -27.38
N ILE A 239 -16.16 -0.15 -27.96
CA ILE A 239 -15.23 0.82 -27.35
C ILE A 239 -15.78 1.33 -26.01
N ILE A 240 -17.08 1.69 -25.94
CA ILE A 240 -17.73 2.18 -24.71
C ILE A 240 -17.69 1.09 -23.64
N HIS A 241 -18.06 -0.13 -23.99
CA HIS A 241 -18.09 -1.25 -23.05
C HIS A 241 -16.69 -1.59 -22.53
N ASP A 242 -15.69 -1.68 -23.40
CA ASP A 242 -14.32 -2.03 -23.04
C ASP A 242 -13.67 -0.91 -22.21
N LEU A 243 -13.85 0.35 -22.58
CA LEU A 243 -13.36 1.50 -21.81
C LEU A 243 -13.98 1.53 -20.41
N ARG A 244 -15.28 1.26 -20.30
CA ARG A 244 -15.94 1.14 -18.99
C ARG A 244 -15.36 -0.02 -18.18
N GLY A 245 -15.18 -1.18 -18.79
CA GLY A 245 -14.57 -2.35 -18.16
C GLY A 245 -13.15 -2.08 -17.66
N GLU A 246 -12.34 -1.42 -18.47
CA GLU A 246 -10.97 -1.04 -18.09
C GLU A 246 -10.94 -0.04 -16.92
N LEU A 247 -11.81 0.99 -16.94
CA LEU A 247 -11.91 1.94 -15.85
C LEU A 247 -12.31 1.27 -14.52
N ILE A 248 -13.27 0.33 -14.57
CA ILE A 248 -13.68 -0.45 -13.39
C ILE A 248 -12.53 -1.37 -12.95
N GLY A 249 -11.85 -2.03 -13.87
CA GLY A 249 -10.69 -2.89 -13.60
C GLY A 249 -9.60 -2.14 -12.85
N ARG A 250 -9.23 -0.94 -13.30
CA ARG A 250 -8.23 -0.09 -12.63
C ARG A 250 -8.65 0.31 -11.20
N ILE A 251 -9.95 0.56 -10.96
CA ILE A 251 -10.44 0.83 -9.59
C ILE A 251 -10.35 -0.43 -8.71
N GLU A 252 -10.68 -1.61 -9.24
CA GLU A 252 -10.59 -2.87 -8.48
C GLU A 252 -9.13 -3.26 -8.20
N GLU A 253 -8.21 -3.01 -9.12
CA GLU A 253 -6.77 -3.18 -8.88
C GLU A 253 -6.29 -2.31 -7.72
N GLU A 254 -6.66 -1.01 -7.70
CA GLU A 254 -6.33 -0.14 -6.56
C GLU A 254 -6.96 -0.62 -5.26
N LYS A 255 -8.20 -1.10 -5.32
CA LYS A 255 -8.88 -1.66 -4.17
C LYS A 255 -8.14 -2.89 -3.63
N THR A 256 -7.70 -3.78 -4.52
CA THR A 256 -6.92 -4.98 -4.16
C THR A 256 -5.58 -4.60 -3.52
N ALA A 257 -4.87 -3.60 -4.06
CA ALA A 257 -3.60 -3.14 -3.49
C ALA A 257 -3.75 -2.59 -2.06
N VAL A 258 -4.87 -1.90 -1.79
CA VAL A 258 -5.14 -1.22 -0.52
C VAL A 258 -5.76 -2.12 0.52
N ILE A 259 -6.79 -2.85 0.12
CA ILE A 259 -7.55 -3.73 1.01
C ILE A 259 -6.88 -5.10 1.08
N GLY A 260 -6.22 -5.54 -0.02
CA GLY A 260 -5.70 -6.89 -0.22
C GLY A 260 -6.81 -7.95 -0.22
N PRO A 261 -6.48 -9.23 -0.19
CA PRO A 261 -7.45 -10.31 -0.10
C PRO A 261 -8.22 -10.28 1.24
N ALA A 262 -9.39 -10.91 1.28
CA ALA A 262 -10.16 -11.05 2.50
C ALA A 262 -9.34 -11.78 3.57
N LEU A 263 -9.19 -11.15 4.75
CA LEU A 263 -8.46 -11.78 5.85
C LEU A 263 -9.32 -12.87 6.48
N LYS A 264 -8.80 -14.07 6.47
CA LYS A 264 -9.38 -15.19 7.21
C LYS A 264 -8.96 -15.15 8.68
N SER A 265 -9.82 -15.63 9.55
CA SER A 265 -9.50 -15.77 10.97
C SER A 265 -8.36 -16.78 11.17
N LYS A 266 -7.73 -16.72 12.35
CA LYS A 266 -6.71 -17.71 12.73
C LYS A 266 -7.23 -19.14 12.59
N GLU A 267 -8.45 -19.37 13.05
CA GLU A 267 -9.12 -20.67 13.03
C GLU A 267 -9.38 -21.16 11.60
N GLU A 268 -9.80 -20.27 10.70
CA GLU A 268 -9.99 -20.58 9.27
C GLU A 268 -8.68 -20.95 8.60
N LEU A 269 -7.62 -20.14 8.78
CA LEU A 269 -6.29 -20.45 8.23
C LEU A 269 -5.74 -21.78 8.76
N MET A 270 -5.90 -22.03 10.06
CA MET A 270 -5.54 -23.33 10.66
C MET A 270 -6.33 -24.48 10.08
N GLY A 271 -7.64 -24.29 9.87
CA GLY A 271 -8.52 -25.26 9.22
C GLY A 271 -8.06 -25.60 7.81
N MET A 272 -7.69 -24.59 7.02
CA MET A 272 -7.18 -24.77 5.65
C MET A 272 -5.89 -25.59 5.63
N VAL A 273 -4.92 -25.30 6.50
CA VAL A 273 -3.67 -26.08 6.61
C VAL A 273 -3.95 -27.53 6.96
N LEU A 274 -4.82 -27.81 7.94
CA LEU A 274 -5.10 -29.17 8.38
C LEU A 274 -6.00 -29.95 7.39
N SER A 275 -6.79 -29.25 6.58
CA SER A 275 -7.63 -29.86 5.53
C SER A 275 -6.91 -30.02 4.19
N ASP A 276 -5.72 -29.46 4.04
CA ASP A 276 -4.90 -29.56 2.82
C ASP A 276 -4.55 -31.04 2.53
N GLU A 277 -4.71 -31.45 1.27
CA GLU A 277 -4.53 -32.86 0.88
C GLU A 277 -3.09 -33.32 1.05
N THR A 278 -2.11 -32.47 0.80
CA THR A 278 -0.70 -32.81 0.96
C THR A 278 -0.36 -32.93 2.45
N MET A 279 -0.94 -32.08 3.31
CA MET A 279 -0.78 -32.18 4.76
C MET A 279 -1.43 -33.43 5.34
N LYS A 280 -2.64 -33.80 4.89
CA LYS A 280 -3.29 -35.07 5.29
C LYS A 280 -2.47 -36.28 4.89
N LYS A 281 -1.93 -36.28 3.67
CA LYS A 281 -1.03 -37.33 3.18
C LYS A 281 0.22 -37.41 4.05
N PHE A 282 0.89 -36.26 4.30
CA PHE A 282 2.06 -36.20 5.16
C PHE A 282 1.78 -36.79 6.55
N ILE A 283 0.68 -36.39 7.21
CA ILE A 283 0.29 -36.91 8.54
C ILE A 283 0.16 -38.45 8.51
N THR A 284 -0.46 -38.98 7.45
CA THR A 284 -0.64 -40.44 7.31
C THR A 284 0.68 -41.17 7.10
N ASP A 285 1.51 -40.66 6.17
CA ASP A 285 2.81 -41.27 5.83
C ASP A 285 3.78 -41.19 7.03
N PHE A 286 3.79 -40.05 7.74
CA PHE A 286 4.62 -39.86 8.92
C PHE A 286 4.17 -40.75 10.10
N ALA A 287 2.86 -40.94 10.29
CA ALA A 287 2.34 -41.87 11.31
C ALA A 287 2.85 -43.29 11.10
N VAL A 288 2.79 -43.77 9.86
CA VAL A 288 3.33 -45.09 9.48
C VAL A 288 4.86 -45.16 9.70
N LYS A 289 5.61 -44.18 9.16
CA LYS A 289 7.06 -44.09 9.27
C LYS A 289 7.56 -44.07 10.74
N SER A 290 6.86 -43.28 11.57
CA SER A 290 7.25 -43.09 12.98
C SER A 290 6.65 -44.10 13.96
N LYS A 291 5.80 -45.04 13.46
CA LYS A 291 5.04 -45.99 14.27
C LYS A 291 4.18 -45.33 15.35
N LYS A 292 3.63 -44.15 15.06
CA LYS A 292 2.74 -43.37 15.93
C LYS A 292 1.30 -43.48 15.42
N ASP A 293 0.34 -43.34 16.34
CA ASP A 293 -1.05 -43.21 15.96
C ASP A 293 -1.25 -41.90 15.15
N ARG A 294 -1.99 -41.97 14.05
CA ARG A 294 -2.32 -40.82 13.19
C ARG A 294 -2.96 -39.69 14.00
N VAL A 295 -3.83 -40.00 14.95
CA VAL A 295 -4.48 -39.01 15.82
C VAL A 295 -3.46 -38.23 16.67
N VAL A 296 -2.39 -38.90 17.10
CA VAL A 296 -1.30 -38.25 17.86
C VAL A 296 -0.54 -37.27 16.97
N VAL A 297 -0.20 -37.69 15.74
CA VAL A 297 0.50 -36.82 14.77
C VAL A 297 -0.35 -35.61 14.39
N GLU A 298 -1.65 -35.82 14.16
CA GLU A 298 -2.58 -34.72 13.85
C GLU A 298 -2.72 -33.74 15.02
N ARG A 299 -2.80 -34.22 16.25
CA ARG A 299 -2.81 -33.39 17.46
C ARG A 299 -1.50 -32.59 17.61
N ASP A 300 -0.35 -33.20 17.34
CA ASP A 300 0.93 -32.50 17.34
C ASP A 300 0.98 -31.41 16.25
N ALA A 301 0.52 -31.72 15.04
CA ALA A 301 0.41 -30.74 13.95
C ALA A 301 -0.48 -29.54 14.33
N ARG A 302 -1.66 -29.79 14.91
CA ARG A 302 -2.57 -28.76 15.40
C ARG A 302 -1.93 -27.89 16.50
N ARG A 303 -1.20 -28.51 17.43
CA ARG A 303 -0.48 -27.80 18.50
C ARG A 303 0.62 -26.90 17.92
N TYR A 304 1.42 -27.39 16.96
CA TYR A 304 2.45 -26.60 16.29
C TYR A 304 1.84 -25.45 15.48
N LEU A 305 0.76 -25.71 14.77
CA LEU A 305 0.05 -24.69 14.01
C LEU A 305 -0.49 -23.58 14.93
N TYR A 306 -1.04 -23.94 16.10
CA TYR A 306 -1.48 -22.95 17.07
C TYR A 306 -0.32 -22.10 17.64
N GLU A 307 0.87 -22.72 17.81
CA GLU A 307 2.11 -22.01 18.19
C GLU A 307 2.55 -21.03 17.10
N ILE A 308 2.49 -21.44 15.83
CA ILE A 308 2.98 -20.68 14.68
C ILE A 308 2.01 -19.54 14.30
N ALA A 309 0.74 -19.85 14.09
CA ALA A 309 -0.21 -19.00 13.38
C ALA A 309 -0.39 -17.61 13.99
N ALA A 310 -0.41 -16.59 13.14
CA ALA A 310 -0.81 -15.23 13.47
C ALA A 310 -2.31 -15.17 13.82
N ASP A 311 -2.71 -14.11 14.52
CA ASP A 311 -4.11 -13.83 14.88
C ASP A 311 -4.36 -12.33 14.65
N TYR A 312 -4.34 -11.94 13.38
CA TYR A 312 -4.40 -10.54 12.98
C TYR A 312 -5.70 -9.86 13.40
N LYS A 313 -5.58 -8.68 14.01
CA LYS A 313 -6.70 -7.81 14.39
C LYS A 313 -6.37 -6.35 14.07
N GLU A 314 -7.10 -5.74 13.17
CA GLU A 314 -6.82 -4.39 12.68
C GLU A 314 -6.85 -3.33 13.79
N THR A 315 -7.70 -3.49 14.80
CA THR A 315 -7.75 -2.60 15.97
C THR A 315 -6.42 -2.49 16.71
N PHE A 316 -5.67 -3.59 16.81
CA PHE A 316 -4.33 -3.59 17.40
C PHE A 316 -3.34 -2.82 16.54
N VAL A 317 -3.44 -2.98 15.22
CA VAL A 317 -2.60 -2.26 14.27
C VAL A 317 -2.83 -0.74 14.38
N GLU A 318 -4.06 -0.28 14.42
CA GLU A 318 -4.40 1.14 14.56
C GLU A 318 -3.80 1.77 15.83
N ILE A 319 -3.83 1.05 16.94
CA ILE A 319 -3.20 1.49 18.19
C ILE A 319 -1.69 1.61 18.00
N TRP A 320 -1.06 0.59 17.40
CA TRP A 320 0.37 0.59 17.13
C TRP A 320 0.81 1.73 16.21
N ILE A 321 0.06 2.00 15.15
CA ILE A 321 0.36 3.10 14.23
C ILE A 321 0.42 4.46 14.96
N LYS A 322 -0.45 4.71 15.94
CA LYS A 322 -0.40 5.92 16.75
C LYS A 322 0.87 5.97 17.62
N ILE A 323 1.21 4.85 18.27
CA ILE A 323 2.42 4.73 19.09
C ILE A 323 3.67 4.90 18.22
N LEU A 324 3.71 4.24 17.06
CA LEU A 324 4.84 4.33 16.13
C LEU A 324 4.96 5.73 15.51
N THR A 325 3.85 6.41 15.21
CA THR A 325 3.89 7.80 14.74
C THR A 325 4.56 8.71 15.79
N TRP A 326 4.21 8.51 17.06
CA TRP A 326 4.87 9.22 18.14
C TRP A 326 6.37 8.86 18.24
N LEU A 327 6.72 7.58 18.18
CA LEU A 327 8.11 7.10 18.23
C LEU A 327 8.98 7.73 17.13
N TRP A 328 8.51 7.68 15.87
CA TRP A 328 9.26 8.21 14.72
C TRP A 328 9.44 9.73 14.74
N ASN A 329 8.55 10.47 15.42
CA ASN A 329 8.63 11.92 15.51
C ASN A 329 9.29 12.43 16.80
N THR A 330 9.44 11.59 17.84
CA THR A 330 9.96 11.99 19.15
C THR A 330 11.34 11.44 19.43
N VAL A 331 11.55 10.16 19.12
CA VAL A 331 12.84 9.46 19.34
C VAL A 331 13.74 9.59 18.12
N TYR A 332 13.13 9.53 16.93
CA TYR A 332 13.81 9.76 15.64
C TYR A 332 13.43 11.13 15.06
N ASP A 333 14.24 11.62 14.13
CA ASP A 333 13.98 12.86 13.38
C ASP A 333 13.15 12.60 12.11
N GLY A 334 12.34 11.53 12.13
CA GLY A 334 11.44 11.12 11.06
C GLY A 334 12.01 10.01 10.17
N LEU A 335 11.21 9.66 9.16
CA LEU A 335 11.51 8.61 8.19
C LEU A 335 11.79 9.21 6.83
N SER A 336 12.82 8.72 6.16
CA SER A 336 13.10 8.97 4.74
C SER A 336 12.68 7.74 3.94
N ILE A 337 11.57 7.84 3.21
CA ILE A 337 10.94 6.74 2.49
C ILE A 337 11.18 6.92 0.99
N ASP A 338 11.58 5.87 0.30
CA ASP A 338 11.68 5.79 -1.15
C ASP A 338 10.29 5.68 -1.79
N HIS A 339 9.75 6.83 -2.22
CA HIS A 339 8.41 6.88 -2.81
C HIS A 339 8.32 6.17 -4.16
N GLU A 340 9.37 6.23 -4.99
CA GLU A 340 9.41 5.53 -6.28
C GLU A 340 9.44 4.01 -6.06
N GLY A 341 10.26 3.54 -5.12
CA GLY A 341 10.29 2.14 -4.73
C GLY A 341 8.95 1.67 -4.16
N MET A 342 8.29 2.47 -3.33
CA MET A 342 6.94 2.15 -2.81
C MET A 342 5.88 2.09 -3.92
N ALA A 343 6.01 2.90 -4.97
CA ALA A 343 5.13 2.81 -6.14
C ALA A 343 5.33 1.48 -6.89
N LYS A 344 6.59 0.98 -7.02
CA LYS A 344 6.87 -0.35 -7.58
C LYS A 344 6.20 -1.45 -6.75
N VAL A 345 6.33 -1.41 -5.42
CA VAL A 345 5.67 -2.37 -4.51
C VAL A 345 4.16 -2.34 -4.70
N ARG A 346 3.56 -1.15 -4.78
CA ARG A 346 2.13 -1.00 -5.04
C ARG A 346 1.72 -1.64 -6.37
N ASN A 347 2.49 -1.45 -7.43
CA ASN A 347 2.19 -2.06 -8.74
C ASN A 347 2.27 -3.59 -8.71
N VAL A 348 3.23 -4.14 -7.96
CA VAL A 348 3.33 -5.58 -7.73
C VAL A 348 2.14 -6.11 -6.93
N SER A 349 1.75 -5.41 -5.85
CA SER A 349 0.66 -5.84 -4.95
C SER A 349 -0.72 -5.91 -5.61
N LYS A 350 -0.90 -5.23 -6.75
CA LYS A 350 -2.12 -5.33 -7.58
C LYS A 350 -2.23 -6.65 -8.33
N LYS A 351 -1.09 -7.27 -8.63
CA LYS A 351 -1.00 -8.39 -9.58
C LYS A 351 -0.73 -9.74 -8.93
N MET A 352 0.01 -9.77 -7.83
CA MET A 352 0.46 -11.01 -7.21
C MET A 352 0.82 -10.82 -5.73
N PRO A 353 0.83 -11.89 -4.92
CA PRO A 353 1.40 -11.84 -3.58
C PRO A 353 2.87 -11.46 -3.63
N PHE A 354 3.36 -10.84 -2.56
CA PHE A 354 4.74 -10.43 -2.48
C PHE A 354 5.35 -10.76 -1.13
N VAL A 355 6.66 -10.92 -1.14
CA VAL A 355 7.46 -11.27 0.03
C VAL A 355 8.49 -10.17 0.27
N ILE A 356 8.37 -9.47 1.38
CA ILE A 356 9.29 -8.41 1.78
C ILE A 356 10.48 -9.03 2.45
N ILE A 357 11.67 -8.72 1.95
CA ILE A 357 12.92 -9.29 2.44
C ILE A 357 13.87 -8.13 2.79
N PRO A 358 13.79 -7.60 4.02
CA PRO A 358 14.66 -6.51 4.45
C PRO A 358 15.99 -7.00 5.01
N CYS A 359 16.98 -6.09 5.01
CA CYS A 359 18.14 -6.24 5.90
C CYS A 359 17.73 -6.03 7.36
N HIS A 360 18.47 -6.61 8.30
CA HIS A 360 18.12 -6.59 9.71
C HIS A 360 19.14 -5.82 10.55
N ARG A 361 18.75 -4.67 11.09
CA ARG A 361 19.60 -3.76 11.87
C ARG A 361 19.14 -3.59 13.31
N SER A 362 17.84 -3.55 13.55
CA SER A 362 17.25 -3.25 14.85
C SER A 362 16.03 -4.12 15.14
N HIS A 363 15.68 -4.24 16.42
CA HIS A 363 14.45 -4.90 16.85
C HIS A 363 13.16 -4.19 16.42
N ILE A 364 13.28 -2.96 15.94
CA ILE A 364 12.11 -2.19 15.48
C ILE A 364 11.90 -2.25 13.96
N ASP A 365 12.76 -2.96 13.21
CA ASP A 365 12.68 -3.03 11.74
C ASP A 365 11.32 -3.51 11.24
N TYR A 366 10.77 -4.57 11.83
CA TYR A 366 9.46 -5.12 11.45
C TYR A 366 8.29 -4.18 11.78
N LEU A 367 8.41 -3.39 12.87
CA LEU A 367 7.43 -2.36 13.21
C LEU A 367 7.51 -1.19 12.23
N LEU A 368 8.71 -0.85 11.80
CA LEU A 368 8.98 0.20 10.82
C LEU A 368 8.32 -0.11 9.49
N LEU A 369 8.55 -1.31 8.94
CA LEU A 369 7.97 -1.69 7.65
C LEU A 369 6.45 -1.78 7.72
N SER A 370 5.90 -2.39 8.77
CA SER A 370 4.45 -2.39 8.99
C SER A 370 3.87 -0.97 8.99
N TYR A 371 4.56 -0.01 9.64
CA TYR A 371 4.16 1.40 9.67
C TYR A 371 4.22 2.04 8.28
N VAL A 372 5.30 1.83 7.53
CA VAL A 372 5.50 2.39 6.19
C VAL A 372 4.45 1.86 5.22
N PHE A 373 4.21 0.55 5.21
CA PHE A 373 3.19 -0.08 4.37
C PHE A 373 1.79 0.42 4.72
N PHE A 374 1.49 0.56 6.01
CA PHE A 374 0.24 1.15 6.45
C PHE A 374 0.08 2.60 5.96
N LYS A 375 1.10 3.45 6.11
CA LYS A 375 1.04 4.85 5.67
C LYS A 375 0.97 4.99 4.15
N SER A 376 1.59 4.09 3.41
CA SER A 376 1.58 4.06 1.94
C SER A 376 0.32 3.44 1.34
N ASN A 377 -0.67 3.10 2.15
CA ASN A 377 -1.90 2.45 1.70
C ASN A 377 -1.65 1.14 0.92
N ILE A 378 -0.68 0.35 1.38
CA ILE A 378 -0.39 -0.99 0.88
C ILE A 378 -0.72 -1.99 1.99
N GLN A 379 -1.13 -3.20 1.61
CA GLN A 379 -1.40 -4.26 2.56
C GLN A 379 -0.18 -4.56 3.42
N MET A 380 -0.40 -4.66 4.75
CA MET A 380 0.67 -5.03 5.67
C MET A 380 1.01 -6.52 5.56
N PRO A 381 2.31 -6.86 5.67
CA PRO A 381 2.74 -8.24 5.60
C PRO A 381 2.45 -9.04 6.88
N PHE A 382 2.34 -10.34 6.72
CA PHE A 382 2.47 -11.30 7.82
C PHE A 382 3.96 -11.51 8.11
N ILE A 383 4.37 -11.28 9.36
CA ILE A 383 5.77 -11.17 9.74
C ILE A 383 6.27 -12.46 10.39
N ALA A 384 7.33 -13.04 9.83
CA ALA A 384 8.03 -14.18 10.42
C ALA A 384 8.91 -13.73 11.60
N ALA A 385 8.48 -13.99 12.83
CA ALA A 385 9.17 -13.60 14.04
C ALA A 385 9.74 -14.80 14.81
N GLY A 386 10.87 -14.63 15.47
CA GLY A 386 11.42 -15.69 16.34
C GLY A 386 10.60 -15.87 17.61
N THR A 387 10.48 -17.12 18.10
CA THR A 387 9.76 -17.43 19.35
C THR A 387 10.28 -16.69 20.59
N ASN A 388 11.50 -16.16 20.55
CA ASN A 388 12.03 -15.30 21.61
C ASN A 388 11.25 -13.98 21.77
N MET A 389 10.43 -13.61 20.78
CA MET A 389 9.58 -12.42 20.82
C MET A 389 8.14 -12.74 21.28
N SER A 390 7.83 -14.00 21.58
CA SER A 390 6.50 -14.45 21.99
C SER A 390 6.19 -14.27 23.49
N PHE A 391 7.02 -13.53 24.23
CA PHE A 391 6.81 -13.28 25.68
C PHE A 391 5.62 -12.35 25.95
N PHE A 392 4.93 -12.58 27.06
CA PHE A 392 3.78 -11.76 27.47
C PHE A 392 4.24 -10.36 27.97
N PRO A 393 3.54 -9.25 27.64
CA PRO A 393 2.36 -9.16 26.76
C PRO A 393 2.69 -8.98 25.27
N MET A 394 3.99 -8.78 24.91
CA MET A 394 4.40 -8.41 23.57
C MET A 394 4.09 -9.48 22.52
N GLY A 395 4.29 -10.75 22.84
CA GLY A 395 3.96 -11.84 21.93
C GLY A 395 2.47 -11.89 21.53
N TYR A 396 1.59 -11.60 22.48
CA TYR A 396 0.16 -11.46 22.20
C TYR A 396 -0.12 -10.30 21.25
N ILE A 397 0.49 -9.14 21.50
CA ILE A 397 0.33 -7.93 20.69
C ILE A 397 0.86 -8.16 19.28
N PHE A 398 2.08 -8.69 19.14
CA PHE A 398 2.68 -8.98 17.83
C PHE A 398 1.84 -9.98 17.02
N ARG A 399 1.33 -11.03 17.68
CA ARG A 399 0.44 -12.01 17.03
C ARG A 399 -0.84 -11.35 16.50
N LYS A 400 -1.45 -10.44 17.27
CA LYS A 400 -2.60 -9.65 16.85
C LYS A 400 -2.28 -8.63 15.77
N SER A 401 -1.00 -8.28 15.59
CA SER A 401 -0.53 -7.38 14.54
C SER A 401 0.00 -8.09 13.30
N GLY A 402 -0.19 -9.41 13.18
CA GLY A 402 0.17 -10.19 12.00
C GLY A 402 1.48 -10.98 12.11
N ALA A 403 2.16 -10.98 13.28
CA ALA A 403 3.34 -11.82 13.45
C ALA A 403 2.97 -13.30 13.65
N PHE A 404 3.66 -14.18 12.93
CA PHE A 404 3.66 -15.61 13.17
C PHE A 404 5.04 -16.05 13.70
N PHE A 405 5.06 -17.05 14.59
CA PHE A 405 6.26 -17.32 15.37
C PHE A 405 6.97 -18.59 14.93
N LEU A 406 8.31 -18.50 14.81
CA LEU A 406 9.19 -19.55 14.35
C LEU A 406 10.16 -19.96 15.45
N ARG A 407 10.36 -21.25 15.61
CA ARG A 407 11.47 -21.78 16.43
C ARG A 407 12.80 -21.51 15.74
N ARG A 408 13.85 -21.19 16.50
CA ARG A 408 15.20 -20.94 15.95
C ARG A 408 15.79 -22.15 15.24
N SER A 409 15.44 -23.35 15.67
CA SER A 409 15.82 -24.61 15.04
C SER A 409 14.68 -25.60 15.20
N PHE A 410 14.36 -26.28 14.13
CA PHE A 410 13.39 -27.36 14.10
C PHE A 410 13.98 -28.62 13.45
N ARG A 411 15.35 -28.74 13.43
CA ARG A 411 16.02 -29.95 12.96
C ARG A 411 15.55 -31.15 13.78
N GLY A 412 15.18 -32.23 13.09
CA GLY A 412 14.64 -33.43 13.71
C GLY A 412 13.15 -33.38 14.08
N ASN A 413 12.45 -32.27 13.80
CA ASN A 413 11.00 -32.16 13.95
C ASN A 413 10.34 -31.98 12.60
N GLU A 414 10.19 -33.09 11.85
CA GLU A 414 9.61 -33.11 10.50
C GLU A 414 8.17 -32.55 10.50
N VAL A 415 7.37 -32.90 11.52
CA VAL A 415 5.98 -32.41 11.64
C VAL A 415 5.93 -30.88 11.79
N TYR A 416 6.80 -30.29 12.58
CA TYR A 416 6.87 -28.84 12.73
C TYR A 416 7.25 -28.15 11.41
N ALA A 417 8.26 -28.71 10.72
CA ALA A 417 8.73 -28.14 9.45
C ALA A 417 7.64 -28.17 8.37
N GLU A 418 6.91 -29.28 8.27
CA GLU A 418 5.81 -29.42 7.30
C GLU A 418 4.65 -28.49 7.63
N VAL A 419 4.23 -28.41 8.90
CA VAL A 419 3.17 -27.49 9.34
C VAL A 419 3.55 -26.04 9.02
N LEU A 420 4.79 -25.64 9.23
CA LEU A 420 5.26 -24.30 8.90
C LEU A 420 5.24 -24.06 7.40
N SER A 421 5.75 -25.00 6.60
CA SER A 421 5.78 -24.92 5.14
C SER A 421 4.35 -24.76 4.57
N LYS A 422 3.41 -25.56 5.06
CA LYS A 422 2.01 -25.47 4.63
C LYS A 422 1.31 -24.19 5.10
N TYR A 423 1.62 -23.71 6.29
CA TYR A 423 1.10 -22.41 6.74
C TYR A 423 1.56 -21.26 5.84
N ILE A 424 2.85 -21.23 5.45
CA ILE A 424 3.38 -20.27 4.50
C ILE A 424 2.69 -20.42 3.13
N ALA A 425 2.53 -21.64 2.64
CA ALA A 425 1.87 -21.93 1.36
C ALA A 425 0.42 -21.41 1.34
N ILE A 426 -0.35 -21.65 2.41
CA ILE A 426 -1.73 -21.15 2.54
C ILE A 426 -1.76 -19.61 2.60
N LEU A 427 -0.81 -18.95 3.29
CA LEU A 427 -0.76 -17.49 3.28
C LEU A 427 -0.53 -16.93 1.86
N LEU A 428 0.35 -17.54 1.08
CA LEU A 428 0.60 -17.16 -0.33
C LEU A 428 -0.61 -17.47 -1.22
N GLN A 429 -1.29 -18.60 -1.03
CA GLN A 429 -2.52 -18.98 -1.73
C GLN A 429 -3.63 -17.95 -1.52
N GLU A 430 -3.74 -17.44 -0.30
CA GLU A 430 -4.67 -16.37 0.05
C GLU A 430 -4.23 -14.99 -0.44
N GLY A 431 -3.10 -14.88 -1.17
CA GLY A 431 -2.57 -13.62 -1.68
C GLY A 431 -2.01 -12.69 -0.59
N LEU A 432 -1.75 -13.22 0.61
CA LEU A 432 -1.28 -12.44 1.74
C LEU A 432 0.23 -12.17 1.63
N PRO A 433 0.68 -10.92 1.78
CA PRO A 433 2.10 -10.60 1.75
C PRO A 433 2.81 -11.12 2.99
N LEU A 434 4.06 -11.54 2.81
CA LEU A 434 4.93 -12.05 3.86
C LEU A 434 6.11 -11.10 4.09
N GLU A 435 6.66 -11.11 5.31
CA GLU A 435 7.92 -10.45 5.65
C GLU A 435 8.82 -11.40 6.44
N PHE A 436 10.06 -11.51 6.02
CA PHE A 436 11.08 -12.21 6.79
C PHE A 436 12.47 -11.64 6.53
N PHE A 437 13.33 -11.74 7.54
CA PHE A 437 14.72 -11.29 7.46
C PHE A 437 15.60 -12.45 7.00
N ILE A 438 16.14 -12.35 5.77
CA ILE A 438 16.95 -13.41 5.16
C ILE A 438 18.24 -13.67 5.94
N GLU A 439 18.78 -12.66 6.61
CA GLU A 439 19.95 -12.76 7.49
C GLU A 439 19.70 -13.66 8.72
N GLY A 440 18.44 -13.84 9.12
CA GLY A 440 18.03 -14.65 10.28
C GLY A 440 18.58 -14.15 11.62
N GLY A 441 19.13 -12.94 11.66
CA GLY A 441 19.61 -12.25 12.84
C GLY A 441 20.07 -10.84 12.51
N ARG A 442 20.16 -9.96 13.52
CA ARG A 442 20.55 -8.56 13.33
C ARG A 442 22.06 -8.43 13.08
N SER A 443 22.45 -7.59 12.14
CA SER A 443 23.83 -7.14 11.98
C SER A 443 24.23 -6.20 13.13
N ARG A 444 25.41 -6.41 13.72
CA ARG A 444 26.00 -5.53 14.76
C ARG A 444 26.89 -4.46 14.16
N THR A 445 27.47 -4.74 13.01
CA THR A 445 28.47 -3.89 12.35
C THR A 445 27.87 -3.02 11.23
N GLY A 446 26.59 -3.18 10.93
CA GLY A 446 25.98 -2.56 9.77
C GLY A 446 26.24 -3.26 8.44
N LYS A 447 27.15 -4.25 8.37
CA LYS A 447 27.36 -5.08 7.16
C LYS A 447 26.25 -6.11 7.03
N MET A 448 25.95 -6.53 5.80
CA MET A 448 25.03 -7.63 5.54
C MET A 448 25.57 -8.93 6.16
N VAL A 449 24.69 -9.74 6.72
CA VAL A 449 24.98 -11.05 7.28
C VAL A 449 24.56 -12.11 6.27
N MET A 450 25.41 -13.13 6.07
CA MET A 450 25.15 -14.21 5.11
C MET A 450 23.73 -14.78 5.19
N PRO A 451 23.03 -14.95 4.05
CA PRO A 451 21.63 -15.31 4.01
C PRO A 451 21.34 -16.72 4.50
N LYS A 452 20.18 -16.90 5.11
CA LYS A 452 19.62 -18.20 5.52
C LYS A 452 18.45 -18.58 4.64
N TYR A 453 18.53 -19.71 4.00
CA TYR A 453 17.63 -20.10 2.91
C TYR A 453 16.37 -20.85 3.35
N GLY A 454 16.22 -21.19 4.63
CA GLY A 454 15.13 -22.07 5.09
C GLY A 454 13.72 -21.55 4.76
N LEU A 455 13.41 -20.29 5.06
CA LEU A 455 12.11 -19.69 4.70
C LEU A 455 11.99 -19.46 3.21
N LEU A 456 13.06 -18.99 2.56
CA LEU A 456 13.08 -18.79 1.11
C LEU A 456 12.78 -20.09 0.36
N SER A 457 13.36 -21.21 0.78
CA SER A 457 13.09 -22.52 0.16
C SER A 457 11.63 -22.97 0.34
N MET A 458 11.03 -22.73 1.52
CA MET A 458 9.60 -23.05 1.75
C MET A 458 8.68 -22.19 0.87
N ILE A 459 8.99 -20.90 0.66
CA ILE A 459 8.23 -20.00 -0.20
C ILE A 459 8.33 -20.43 -1.66
N ILE A 460 9.54 -20.78 -2.14
CA ILE A 460 9.74 -21.28 -3.51
C ILE A 460 9.05 -22.63 -3.69
N GLN A 461 9.08 -23.51 -2.69
CA GLN A 461 8.35 -24.77 -2.71
C GLN A 461 6.85 -24.57 -2.82
N ALA A 462 6.26 -23.61 -2.09
CA ALA A 462 4.84 -23.27 -2.21
C ALA A 462 4.47 -22.86 -3.64
N TYR A 463 5.32 -22.10 -4.33
CA TYR A 463 5.13 -21.76 -5.74
C TYR A 463 5.19 -23.02 -6.64
N GLN A 464 6.19 -23.90 -6.43
CA GLN A 464 6.31 -25.16 -7.19
C GLN A 464 5.10 -26.09 -6.99
N GLU A 465 4.57 -26.15 -5.78
CA GLU A 465 3.36 -26.90 -5.43
C GLU A 465 2.08 -26.21 -5.89
N LYS A 466 2.18 -25.08 -6.63
CA LYS A 466 1.06 -24.32 -7.22
C LYS A 466 0.07 -23.73 -6.21
N TYR A 467 0.54 -23.35 -5.04
CA TYR A 467 -0.28 -22.56 -4.09
C TYR A 467 -0.43 -21.11 -4.55
N CYS A 468 0.44 -20.62 -5.40
CA CYS A 468 0.28 -19.35 -6.10
C CYS A 468 0.84 -19.45 -7.52
N ASP A 469 0.28 -18.68 -8.47
CA ASP A 469 0.72 -18.68 -9.87
C ASP A 469 2.04 -17.93 -10.07
N ASN A 470 2.33 -16.99 -9.19
CA ASN A 470 3.55 -16.20 -9.16
C ASN A 470 3.66 -15.44 -7.84
N PHE A 471 4.86 -14.98 -7.50
CA PHE A 471 5.09 -14.03 -6.42
C PHE A 471 6.31 -13.16 -6.70
N ALA A 472 6.41 -12.03 -6.01
CA ALA A 472 7.58 -11.16 -6.09
C ALA A 472 8.34 -11.12 -4.78
N ALA A 473 9.67 -11.25 -4.82
CA ALA A 473 10.53 -10.93 -3.69
C ALA A 473 10.89 -9.43 -3.76
N ILE A 474 10.65 -8.71 -2.66
CA ILE A 474 10.90 -7.27 -2.54
C ILE A 474 12.08 -7.04 -1.61
N PRO A 475 13.29 -6.79 -2.14
CA PRO A 475 14.45 -6.44 -1.33
C PRO A 475 14.27 -5.05 -0.69
N VAL A 476 14.55 -4.92 0.61
CA VAL A 476 14.38 -3.64 1.32
C VAL A 476 15.62 -3.30 2.12
N TYR A 477 16.18 -2.13 1.88
CA TYR A 477 17.22 -1.54 2.71
C TYR A 477 16.62 -0.73 3.85
N ILE A 478 17.09 -1.01 5.07
CA ILE A 478 16.79 -0.21 6.26
C ILE A 478 18.10 0.33 6.80
N GLY A 479 18.22 1.65 6.85
CA GLY A 479 19.36 2.35 7.42
C GLY A 479 18.96 3.24 8.58
N TYR A 480 19.84 3.37 9.56
CA TYR A 480 19.67 4.23 10.73
C TYR A 480 20.88 5.15 10.86
N ASP A 481 20.64 6.40 11.24
CA ASP A 481 21.74 7.27 11.70
C ASP A 481 22.33 6.66 12.99
N ARG A 482 21.46 6.27 13.94
CA ARG A 482 21.85 5.49 15.14
C ARG A 482 20.77 4.45 15.45
N VAL A 483 21.20 3.26 15.87
CA VAL A 483 20.30 2.22 16.34
C VAL A 483 20.06 2.34 17.85
N ILE A 484 18.87 2.01 18.31
CA ILE A 484 18.52 2.06 19.75
C ILE A 484 19.42 1.14 20.57
N GLU A 485 19.85 0.03 19.97
CA GLU A 485 20.70 -1.01 20.58
C GLU A 485 22.20 -0.72 20.53
N GLU A 486 22.61 0.47 20.09
CA GLU A 486 24.03 0.84 19.90
C GLU A 486 24.93 0.41 21.05
N LYS A 487 24.57 0.73 22.29
CA LYS A 487 25.35 0.38 23.47
C LYS A 487 25.51 -1.13 23.62
N SER A 488 24.42 -1.90 23.46
CA SER A 488 24.45 -3.36 23.54
C SER A 488 25.32 -3.97 22.45
N TYR A 489 25.31 -3.41 21.25
CA TYR A 489 26.14 -3.88 20.14
C TYR A 489 27.63 -3.60 20.39
N LEU A 490 27.96 -2.42 20.93
CA LEU A 490 29.33 -2.09 21.31
C LEU A 490 29.84 -3.01 22.41
N ASP A 491 29.05 -3.30 23.43
CA ASP A 491 29.39 -4.22 24.51
C ASP A 491 29.64 -5.65 23.97
N GLU A 492 28.75 -6.15 23.08
CA GLU A 492 28.94 -7.46 22.43
C GLU A 492 30.20 -7.50 21.54
N LEU A 493 30.49 -6.44 20.79
CA LEU A 493 31.68 -6.34 19.95
C LEU A 493 32.98 -6.25 20.77
N SER A 494 32.90 -5.70 21.99
CA SER A 494 34.02 -5.63 22.94
C SER A 494 34.24 -6.94 23.72
N GLY A 495 33.46 -8.00 23.40
CA GLY A 495 33.65 -9.34 24.02
C GLY A 495 32.72 -9.62 25.21
N ALA A 496 31.79 -8.73 25.54
CA ALA A 496 30.80 -9.01 26.58
C ALA A 496 29.87 -10.18 26.17
N PRO A 497 29.44 -11.03 27.12
CA PRO A 497 28.55 -12.13 26.80
C PRO A 497 27.21 -11.59 26.28
N LYS A 498 26.66 -12.27 25.27
CA LYS A 498 25.37 -11.91 24.66
C LYS A 498 24.26 -11.95 25.70
N VAL A 499 23.82 -10.80 26.14
CA VAL A 499 22.66 -10.65 27.03
C VAL A 499 21.38 -10.93 26.25
N ARG A 500 20.45 -11.68 26.84
CA ARG A 500 19.11 -11.82 26.29
C ARG A 500 18.41 -10.47 26.35
N GLU A 501 18.50 -9.69 25.28
CA GLU A 501 17.80 -8.42 25.18
C GLU A 501 16.29 -8.66 25.20
N ASN A 502 15.64 -8.03 26.16
CA ASN A 502 14.18 -8.00 26.22
C ASN A 502 13.72 -6.67 25.64
N THR A 503 13.03 -6.71 24.50
CA THR A 503 12.51 -5.52 23.80
C THR A 503 11.71 -4.62 24.75
N ALA A 504 11.07 -5.19 25.77
CA ALA A 504 10.36 -4.43 26.80
C ALA A 504 11.31 -3.64 27.73
N GLN A 505 12.52 -4.12 27.98
CA GLN A 505 13.52 -3.39 28.77
C GLN A 505 14.12 -2.23 27.97
N ILE A 506 14.32 -2.43 26.66
CA ILE A 506 14.77 -1.39 25.73
C ILE A 506 13.76 -0.23 25.73
N ILE A 507 12.47 -0.53 25.55
CA ILE A 507 11.41 0.50 25.52
C ILE A 507 11.20 1.17 26.89
N LYS A 508 11.42 0.48 27.99
CA LYS A 508 11.26 1.02 29.36
C LYS A 508 12.40 1.91 29.84
N SER A 509 13.56 1.92 29.15
CA SER A 509 14.66 2.75 29.62
C SER A 509 14.38 4.23 29.31
N SER A 510 14.18 5.03 30.36
CA SER A 510 13.92 6.47 30.27
C SER A 510 15.02 7.25 29.51
N ASN A 511 16.21 6.65 29.39
CA ASN A 511 17.34 7.24 28.66
C ASN A 511 17.14 7.25 27.13
N ILE A 512 16.32 6.33 26.57
CA ILE A 512 16.03 6.31 25.13
C ILE A 512 15.23 7.55 24.73
N LEU A 513 14.29 7.98 25.57
CA LEU A 513 13.44 9.15 25.30
C LEU A 513 14.18 10.50 25.41
N ARG A 514 15.38 10.50 26.01
CA ARG A 514 16.20 11.71 26.18
C ARG A 514 17.21 11.93 25.05
N LYS A 515 17.49 10.88 24.27
CA LYS A 515 18.43 10.95 23.15
C LYS A 515 17.68 11.00 21.82
N ARG A 516 18.25 11.72 20.87
CA ARG A 516 17.79 11.68 19.49
C ARG A 516 18.66 10.71 18.70
N TYR A 517 18.00 9.90 17.84
CA TYR A 517 18.67 8.83 17.08
C TYR A 517 18.82 9.17 15.60
N GLY A 518 18.59 10.43 15.21
CA GLY A 518 18.66 10.84 13.81
C GLY A 518 17.53 10.26 12.97
N ARG A 519 17.76 10.06 11.69
CA ARG A 519 16.75 9.59 10.73
C ARG A 519 16.83 8.10 10.49
N VAL A 520 15.73 7.56 10.00
CA VAL A 520 15.64 6.20 9.48
C VAL A 520 15.38 6.26 7.97
N TYR A 521 16.10 5.45 7.21
CA TYR A 521 16.07 5.42 5.75
C TYR A 521 15.50 4.09 5.29
N ILE A 522 14.50 4.13 4.40
CA ILE A 522 13.86 2.94 3.83
C ILE A 522 13.92 3.07 2.31
N ASN A 523 14.67 2.21 1.66
CA ASN A 523 14.76 2.13 0.21
C ASN A 523 14.38 0.74 -0.28
N ILE A 524 13.71 0.70 -1.41
CA ILE A 524 13.21 -0.53 -2.04
C ILE A 524 14.13 -0.88 -3.20
N GLY A 525 14.67 -2.10 -3.19
CA GLY A 525 15.41 -2.67 -4.32
C GLY A 525 14.47 -3.04 -5.48
N GLU A 526 15.05 -3.48 -6.59
CA GLU A 526 14.23 -3.92 -7.72
C GLU A 526 13.47 -5.21 -7.36
N PRO A 527 12.13 -5.25 -7.54
CA PRO A 527 11.34 -6.44 -7.27
C PRO A 527 11.77 -7.62 -8.15
N ILE A 528 12.06 -8.75 -7.55
CA ILE A 528 12.42 -9.98 -8.26
C ILE A 528 11.14 -10.79 -8.48
N ILE A 529 10.65 -10.82 -9.73
CA ILE A 529 9.48 -11.61 -10.12
C ILE A 529 9.90 -13.07 -10.25
N MET A 530 9.44 -13.91 -9.34
CA MET A 530 9.99 -15.26 -9.17
C MET A 530 9.78 -16.15 -10.39
N LYS A 531 8.61 -16.10 -11.00
CA LYS A 531 8.34 -16.87 -12.22
C LYS A 531 9.35 -16.56 -13.33
N SER A 532 9.52 -15.28 -13.68
CA SER A 532 10.46 -14.85 -14.72
C SER A 532 11.92 -15.19 -14.33
N TYR A 533 12.26 -15.08 -13.05
CA TYR A 533 13.59 -15.44 -12.57
C TYR A 533 13.86 -16.95 -12.74
N LEU A 534 12.92 -17.81 -12.37
CA LEU A 534 13.05 -19.25 -12.49
C LEU A 534 13.04 -19.73 -13.95
N GLU A 535 12.20 -19.11 -14.79
CA GLU A 535 12.16 -19.38 -16.23
C GLU A 535 13.45 -18.96 -16.97
N SER A 536 14.22 -18.01 -16.43
CA SER A 536 15.51 -17.59 -16.98
C SER A 536 16.67 -18.54 -16.65
N GLN A 537 16.46 -19.55 -15.78
CA GLN A 537 17.50 -20.52 -15.46
C GLN A 537 17.64 -21.55 -16.58
N GLU A 538 18.85 -22.07 -16.79
CA GLU A 538 19.14 -23.09 -17.83
C GLU A 538 18.33 -24.38 -17.66
N LYS A 539 17.96 -24.71 -16.43
CA LYS A 539 17.25 -25.94 -16.06
C LYS A 539 16.01 -25.60 -15.24
N GLN A 540 14.90 -26.22 -15.59
CA GLN A 540 13.68 -26.10 -14.79
C GLN A 540 13.88 -26.68 -13.38
N ILE A 541 13.32 -26.00 -12.37
CA ILE A 541 13.54 -26.35 -10.95
C ILE A 541 13.03 -27.76 -10.61
N GLU A 542 12.01 -28.25 -11.32
CA GLU A 542 11.46 -29.60 -11.17
C GLU A 542 12.46 -30.68 -11.56
N GLN A 543 13.35 -30.39 -12.50
CA GLN A 543 14.38 -31.29 -13.04
C GLN A 543 15.69 -31.20 -12.27
N MET A 544 15.81 -30.25 -11.34
CA MET A 544 17.03 -30.04 -10.55
C MET A 544 17.18 -31.09 -9.44
N THR A 545 18.41 -31.54 -9.23
CA THR A 545 18.79 -32.33 -8.04
C THR A 545 18.67 -31.49 -6.77
N LEU A 546 18.74 -32.13 -5.61
CA LEU A 546 18.70 -31.44 -4.33
C LEU A 546 19.87 -30.41 -4.20
N GLU A 547 21.04 -30.76 -4.66
CA GLU A 547 22.22 -29.87 -4.63
C GLU A 547 22.06 -28.68 -5.58
N GLU A 548 21.53 -28.90 -6.78
CA GLU A 548 21.23 -27.85 -7.75
C GLU A 548 20.18 -26.87 -7.18
N ARG A 549 19.12 -27.37 -6.54
CA ARG A 549 18.10 -26.53 -5.87
C ARG A 549 18.71 -25.72 -4.73
N GLN A 550 19.57 -26.31 -3.91
CA GLN A 550 20.28 -25.58 -2.85
C GLN A 550 21.21 -24.50 -3.43
N SER A 551 21.85 -24.76 -4.57
CA SER A 551 22.65 -23.77 -5.28
C SER A 551 21.77 -22.62 -5.83
N LEU A 552 20.60 -22.95 -6.38
CA LEU A 552 19.64 -21.96 -6.84
C LEU A 552 19.13 -21.07 -5.69
N TYR A 553 18.79 -21.66 -4.53
CA TYR A 553 18.36 -20.88 -3.37
C TYR A 553 19.46 -19.93 -2.88
N ARG A 554 20.74 -20.36 -2.94
CA ARG A 554 21.88 -19.50 -2.65
C ARG A 554 21.99 -18.34 -3.64
N LYS A 555 21.85 -18.62 -4.94
CA LYS A 555 21.86 -17.59 -5.99
C LYS A 555 20.78 -16.54 -5.75
N ILE A 556 19.53 -16.98 -5.51
CA ILE A 556 18.41 -16.07 -5.24
C ILE A 556 18.67 -15.24 -3.97
N GLY A 557 19.16 -15.86 -2.91
CA GLY A 557 19.49 -15.16 -1.68
C GLY A 557 20.55 -14.08 -1.86
N TYR A 558 21.60 -14.36 -2.62
CA TYR A 558 22.64 -13.39 -2.95
C TYR A 558 22.12 -12.25 -3.85
N GLU A 559 21.25 -12.57 -4.81
CA GLU A 559 20.64 -11.55 -5.65
C GLU A 559 19.78 -10.59 -4.82
N ILE A 560 19.01 -11.12 -3.86
CA ILE A 560 18.24 -10.31 -2.92
C ILE A 560 19.15 -9.39 -2.11
N GLU A 561 20.24 -9.92 -1.55
CA GLU A 561 21.19 -9.12 -0.78
C GLU A 561 21.92 -8.08 -1.64
N LEU A 562 22.22 -8.43 -2.90
CA LEU A 562 22.81 -7.49 -3.85
C LEU A 562 21.86 -6.32 -4.13
N GLU A 563 20.57 -6.60 -4.35
CA GLU A 563 19.55 -5.56 -4.57
C GLU A 563 19.38 -4.68 -3.32
N ILE A 564 19.39 -5.25 -2.12
CA ILE A 564 19.39 -4.47 -0.86
C ILE A 564 20.61 -3.55 -0.81
N ASN A 565 21.78 -4.05 -1.18
CA ASN A 565 23.03 -3.30 -1.11
C ASN A 565 23.08 -2.17 -2.15
N LYS A 566 22.57 -2.39 -3.38
CA LYS A 566 22.46 -1.38 -4.44
C LYS A 566 21.67 -0.14 -4.02
N VAL A 567 20.68 -0.30 -3.15
CA VAL A 567 19.82 0.79 -2.67
C VAL A 567 20.22 1.30 -1.29
N SER A 568 21.37 0.90 -0.79
CA SER A 568 21.94 1.43 0.46
C SER A 568 22.21 2.93 0.34
N VAL A 569 22.19 3.63 1.48
CA VAL A 569 22.31 5.09 1.54
C VAL A 569 23.53 5.49 2.35
N VAL A 570 24.32 6.40 1.80
CA VAL A 570 25.37 7.10 2.57
C VAL A 570 24.69 8.18 3.41
N THR A 571 24.80 8.06 4.73
CA THR A 571 24.26 9.05 5.67
C THR A 571 25.35 10.03 6.10
N PRO A 572 25.02 11.26 6.56
CA PRO A 572 26.00 12.20 7.09
C PRO A 572 26.82 11.58 8.23
N ILE A 573 26.17 10.82 9.12
CA ILE A 573 26.85 10.14 10.25
C ILE A 573 27.85 9.11 9.74
N SER A 574 27.48 8.28 8.77
CA SER A 574 28.39 7.27 8.23
C SER A 574 29.60 7.90 7.52
N LEU A 575 29.38 8.99 6.80
CA LEU A 575 30.44 9.71 6.11
C LEU A 575 31.42 10.36 7.12
N VAL A 576 30.89 11.09 8.11
CA VAL A 576 31.70 11.72 9.17
C VAL A 576 32.45 10.68 10.00
N ALA A 577 31.78 9.56 10.38
CA ALA A 577 32.45 8.46 11.08
C ALA A 577 33.63 7.89 10.25
N SER A 578 33.42 7.70 8.94
CA SER A 578 34.48 7.22 8.06
C SER A 578 35.66 8.20 7.97
N GLY A 579 35.37 9.51 7.87
CA GLY A 579 36.40 10.55 7.88
C GLY A 579 37.19 10.58 9.19
N LEU A 580 36.51 10.53 10.33
CA LEU A 580 37.16 10.49 11.64
C LEU A 580 38.01 9.21 11.85
N LEU A 581 37.54 8.05 11.38
CA LEU A 581 38.23 6.78 11.50
C LEU A 581 39.36 6.57 10.50
N SER A 582 39.38 7.31 9.39
CA SER A 582 40.49 7.28 8.41
C SER A 582 41.70 8.07 8.86
N HIS A 583 41.54 8.91 9.89
CA HIS A 583 42.62 9.74 10.44
C HIS A 583 43.36 9.00 11.54
N ASP A 584 44.67 8.96 11.47
CA ASP A 584 45.58 8.21 12.38
C ASP A 584 46.08 9.00 13.58
N ARG A 585 45.81 10.32 13.63
CA ARG A 585 46.15 11.19 14.76
C ARG A 585 45.03 11.24 15.82
N ARG A 586 45.37 11.69 17.03
CA ARG A 586 44.41 11.79 18.15
C ARG A 586 43.41 12.96 18.00
N GLY A 587 43.66 13.87 17.09
CA GLY A 587 42.80 15.02 16.82
C GLY A 587 42.90 15.44 15.35
N ILE A 588 41.84 15.96 14.83
CA ILE A 588 41.71 16.47 13.47
C ILE A 588 41.09 17.87 13.51
N SER A 589 41.59 18.79 12.72
CA SER A 589 40.98 20.11 12.58
C SER A 589 39.67 20.03 11.79
N HIS A 590 38.79 21.01 11.94
CA HIS A 590 37.54 21.06 11.19
C HIS A 590 37.79 21.14 9.68
N ASP A 591 38.81 21.89 9.27
CA ASP A 591 39.15 22.08 7.85
C ASP A 591 39.69 20.78 7.24
N GLU A 592 40.64 20.10 7.93
CA GLU A 592 41.15 18.79 7.49
C GLU A 592 40.05 17.75 7.38
N LEU A 593 39.13 17.70 8.35
CA LEU A 593 37.99 16.78 8.29
C LEU A 593 37.10 17.13 7.08
N THR A 594 36.85 18.40 6.86
CA THR A 594 36.02 18.85 5.74
C THR A 594 36.60 18.43 4.39
N ASP A 595 37.94 18.56 4.24
CA ASP A 595 38.65 18.12 3.03
C ASP A 595 38.52 16.61 2.79
N ILE A 596 38.75 15.81 3.82
CA ILE A 596 38.56 14.34 3.74
C ILE A 596 37.12 13.98 3.37
N LEU A 597 36.13 14.65 3.99
CA LEU A 597 34.72 14.40 3.69
C LEU A 597 34.35 14.81 2.26
N ASN A 598 34.98 15.85 1.72
CA ASN A 598 34.83 16.29 0.33
C ASN A 598 35.36 15.22 -0.63
N GLU A 599 36.55 14.69 -0.40
CA GLU A 599 37.16 13.63 -1.20
C GLU A 599 36.27 12.36 -1.18
N PHE A 600 35.79 11.95 -0.01
CA PHE A 600 34.89 10.79 0.09
C PHE A 600 33.58 11.04 -0.66
N TYR A 601 33.00 12.22 -0.53
CA TYR A 601 31.77 12.58 -1.22
C TYR A 601 31.94 12.54 -2.75
N GLU A 602 33.02 13.12 -3.26
CA GLU A 602 33.32 13.13 -4.70
C GLU A 602 33.54 11.72 -5.21
N TYR A 603 34.38 10.92 -4.51
CA TYR A 603 34.62 9.53 -4.87
C TYR A 603 33.32 8.71 -4.92
N LEU A 604 32.48 8.79 -3.89
CA LEU A 604 31.21 8.06 -3.83
C LEU A 604 30.21 8.55 -4.90
N SER A 605 30.24 9.86 -5.24
CA SER A 605 29.43 10.43 -6.30
C SER A 605 29.81 9.86 -7.68
N THR A 606 31.13 9.69 -7.96
CA THR A 606 31.57 9.04 -9.21
C THR A 606 31.09 7.60 -9.33
N ARG A 607 30.90 6.92 -8.19
CA ARG A 607 30.36 5.55 -8.10
C ARG A 607 28.82 5.50 -8.16
N LYS A 608 28.14 6.63 -8.31
CA LYS A 608 26.68 6.75 -8.34
C LYS A 608 25.99 6.19 -7.10
N VAL A 609 26.64 6.27 -5.94
CA VAL A 609 26.07 5.82 -4.68
C VAL A 609 24.95 6.78 -4.25
N LYS A 610 23.89 6.25 -3.66
CA LYS A 610 22.75 7.03 -3.18
C LYS A 610 23.11 7.75 -1.87
N PHE A 611 22.95 9.06 -1.84
CA PHE A 611 23.13 9.87 -0.63
C PHE A 611 21.79 10.16 0.04
N ALA A 612 21.81 10.33 1.35
CA ALA A 612 20.66 10.80 2.10
C ALA A 612 20.21 12.19 1.61
N ALA A 613 18.90 12.43 1.57
CA ALA A 613 18.34 13.71 1.13
C ALA A 613 18.84 14.92 1.95
N THR A 614 19.32 14.68 3.17
CA THR A 614 19.94 15.70 4.04
C THR A 614 21.19 16.33 3.44
N PHE A 615 21.88 15.63 2.53
CA PHE A 615 23.04 16.19 1.81
C PHE A 615 22.70 17.33 0.84
N ALA A 616 21.42 17.63 0.60
CA ALA A 616 21.02 18.86 -0.08
C ALA A 616 21.53 20.13 0.63
N HIS A 617 21.76 20.04 1.96
CA HIS A 617 22.36 21.08 2.79
C HIS A 617 23.59 20.51 3.51
N ARG A 618 24.66 20.26 2.76
CA ARG A 618 25.82 19.45 3.14
C ARG A 618 26.50 19.93 4.42
N GLU A 619 26.85 21.21 4.52
CA GLU A 619 27.53 21.77 5.70
C GLU A 619 26.71 21.56 6.98
N ARG A 620 25.40 21.83 6.90
CA ARG A 620 24.50 21.61 8.03
C ARG A 620 24.39 20.13 8.39
N ALA A 621 24.32 19.25 7.40
CA ALA A 621 24.23 17.81 7.63
C ALA A 621 25.49 17.26 8.32
N ILE A 622 26.67 17.76 7.96
CA ILE A 622 27.95 17.41 8.61
C ILE A 622 27.99 17.95 10.05
N ALA A 623 27.58 19.20 10.26
CA ALA A 623 27.52 19.80 11.60
C ALA A 623 26.56 19.05 12.53
N ASP A 624 25.38 18.69 12.02
CA ASP A 624 24.39 17.91 12.77
C ASP A 624 24.95 16.50 13.12
N ALA A 625 25.67 15.86 12.19
CA ALA A 625 26.31 14.57 12.43
C ALA A 625 27.42 14.67 13.49
N LEU A 626 28.27 15.70 13.46
CA LEU A 626 29.29 15.93 14.49
C LEU A 626 28.65 16.15 15.87
N ASN A 627 27.56 16.91 15.95
CA ASN A 627 26.83 17.12 17.21
C ASN A 627 26.30 15.81 17.81
N ILE A 628 25.94 14.84 16.97
CA ILE A 628 25.49 13.52 17.43
C ILE A 628 26.64 12.72 18.07
N PHE A 629 27.87 12.86 17.57
CA PHE A 629 29.05 12.17 18.16
C PHE A 629 29.48 12.79 19.50
N VAL A 630 29.16 14.04 19.77
CA VAL A 630 29.48 14.72 21.04
C VAL A 630 28.50 14.38 22.15
N GLN A 631 27.26 13.96 21.81
CA GLN A 631 26.21 13.54 22.78
C GLN A 631 26.42 12.10 23.29
#